data_f35d01b6c6227b2d455b082b3eafd51e
#
_entry.id   f35d01b6c6227b2d455b082b3eafd51e
#
_cell.length_a   1.000
_cell.length_b   1.000
_cell.length_c   1.000
_cell.angle_alpha   90.00
_cell.angle_beta   90.00
_cell.angle_gamma   90.00
#
_symmetry.space_group_name_H-M   'P 1'
#
loop_
_entity.id
_entity.type
_entity.pdbx_description
1 polymer ?
#
loop_
_entity_poly.entity_id
_entity_poly.type
_entity_poly.pdbx_seq_one_letter_code
_entity_poly.pdbx_strand_id
1 'polypeptide(L)'
;MDDFIGLVWAGTISGCLYAMGAIGIVLIFKSSNVVNFAHGNLAGLAAFLVFGFTAGILGNMAWGPAVVLTLVIMIAVMVISYWLIAPLVFKSDLTSTIATLGVGLIAQGLTQLIFGSNIVSLDLPIPSWRMQLGVLRINAYDLTVLAVTFAMTGALYLMIERTRIGIAFRAVSAHPFASRVCGLNLRRVHLFSWVVAGLLGLVASLLIVPTTFLSSTSVASFMLQAFGAAVVGGFNSLPGAVVGGIFIGVIMNLLSFYVAAEFSNTYLLLTILLVLNVFPKGVLAVRGGSRV
;
A
#
# COMPACT_ATOMS: atom_id res chain seq x y z
N MET A 1 10.32 -19.47 24.05
CA MET A 1 10.42 -19.83 22.60
C MET A 1 9.07 -19.72 21.92
N ASP A 2 8.02 -20.11 22.59
CA ASP A 2 6.66 -20.14 22.05
C ASP A 2 6.14 -18.75 21.69
N ASP A 3 6.37 -17.77 22.56
CA ASP A 3 5.99 -16.37 22.29
C ASP A 3 6.73 -15.78 21.09
N PHE A 4 8.00 -16.13 20.89
CA PHE A 4 8.80 -15.64 19.76
C PHE A 4 8.21 -16.12 18.41
N ILE A 5 7.82 -17.40 18.32
CA ILE A 5 7.21 -17.96 17.10
C ILE A 5 5.86 -17.27 16.81
N GLY A 6 5.05 -17.06 17.87
CA GLY A 6 3.79 -16.32 17.75
C GLY A 6 3.98 -14.87 17.28
N LEU A 7 5.00 -14.18 17.80
CA LEU A 7 5.34 -12.81 17.41
C LEU A 7 5.83 -12.72 15.96
N VAL A 8 6.66 -13.66 15.52
CA VAL A 8 7.10 -13.73 14.11
C VAL A 8 5.92 -13.98 13.18
N TRP A 9 4.99 -14.88 13.57
CA TRP A 9 3.77 -15.11 12.81
C TRP A 9 2.91 -13.84 12.70
N ALA A 10 2.57 -13.22 13.82
CA ALA A 10 1.80 -11.99 13.84
C ALA A 10 2.50 -10.85 13.06
N GLY A 11 3.83 -10.75 13.18
CA GLY A 11 4.65 -9.82 12.40
C GLY A 11 4.62 -10.11 10.90
N THR A 12 4.57 -11.39 10.51
CA THR A 12 4.44 -11.78 9.10
C THR A 12 3.08 -11.36 8.54
N ILE A 13 1.99 -11.53 9.29
CA ILE A 13 0.65 -11.08 8.87
C ILE A 13 0.61 -9.56 8.70
N SER A 14 1.10 -8.81 9.70
CA SER A 14 1.21 -7.34 9.59
C SER A 14 2.11 -6.94 8.42
N GLY A 15 3.22 -7.66 8.22
CA GLY A 15 4.15 -7.46 7.12
C GLY A 15 3.52 -7.68 5.74
N CYS A 16 2.61 -8.63 5.60
CA CYS A 16 1.84 -8.84 4.37
C CYS A 16 0.94 -7.63 4.06
N LEU A 17 0.31 -7.03 5.07
CA LEU A 17 -0.46 -5.79 4.89
C LEU A 17 0.43 -4.63 4.46
N TYR A 18 1.60 -4.45 5.11
CA TYR A 18 2.58 -3.42 4.72
C TYR A 18 3.10 -3.64 3.30
N ALA A 19 3.30 -4.90 2.90
CA ALA A 19 3.70 -5.26 1.55
C ALA A 19 2.69 -4.81 0.50
N MET A 20 1.38 -4.99 0.74
CA MET A 20 0.33 -4.54 -0.18
C MET A 20 0.36 -3.02 -0.39
N GLY A 21 0.48 -2.24 0.69
CA GLY A 21 0.65 -0.79 0.62
C GLY A 21 1.95 -0.41 -0.11
N ALA A 22 3.06 -1.09 0.21
CA ALA A 22 4.37 -0.86 -0.40
C ALA A 22 4.37 -1.14 -1.91
N ILE A 23 3.72 -2.21 -2.37
CA ILE A 23 3.58 -2.53 -3.80
C ILE A 23 2.86 -1.40 -4.53
N GLY A 24 1.80 -0.81 -3.95
CA GLY A 24 1.09 0.33 -4.52
C GLY A 24 2.00 1.55 -4.69
N ILE A 25 2.80 1.87 -3.67
CA ILE A 25 3.78 2.97 -3.70
C ILE A 25 4.85 2.70 -4.76
N VAL A 26 5.44 1.51 -4.76
CA VAL A 26 6.49 1.10 -5.72
C VAL A 26 5.98 1.11 -7.16
N LEU A 27 4.73 0.71 -7.41
CA LEU A 27 4.15 0.69 -8.74
C LEU A 27 4.05 2.10 -9.34
N ILE A 28 3.60 3.08 -8.57
CA ILE A 28 3.54 4.48 -8.99
C ILE A 28 4.97 5.02 -9.20
N PHE A 29 5.85 4.82 -8.22
CA PHE A 29 7.22 5.30 -8.31
C PHE A 29 7.95 4.74 -9.54
N LYS A 30 7.86 3.44 -9.77
CA LYS A 30 8.53 2.76 -10.88
C LYS A 30 8.05 3.22 -12.26
N SER A 31 6.80 3.68 -12.39
CA SER A 31 6.26 4.19 -13.65
C SER A 31 6.55 5.67 -13.90
N SER A 32 6.48 6.51 -12.85
CA SER A 32 6.49 7.97 -12.98
C SER A 32 7.61 8.67 -12.22
N ASN A 33 8.44 7.94 -11.48
CA ASN A 33 9.47 8.44 -10.57
C ASN A 33 8.93 9.38 -9.46
N VAL A 34 7.63 9.35 -9.22
CA VAL A 34 6.93 10.16 -8.22
C VAL A 34 6.58 9.32 -7.02
N VAL A 35 6.97 9.76 -5.82
CA VAL A 35 6.53 9.17 -4.57
C VAL A 35 5.12 9.69 -4.24
N ASN A 36 4.13 8.82 -4.19
CA ASN A 36 2.76 9.22 -3.89
C ASN A 36 2.48 9.18 -2.39
N PHE A 37 2.64 10.32 -1.72
CA PHE A 37 2.30 10.46 -0.31
C PHE A 37 0.78 10.53 -0.04
N ALA A 38 -0.06 10.77 -1.06
CA ALA A 38 -1.51 10.70 -0.92
C ALA A 38 -2.02 9.27 -0.73
N HIS A 39 -1.21 8.25 -1.05
CA HIS A 39 -1.66 6.86 -1.14
C HIS A 39 -2.37 6.38 0.14
N GLY A 40 -1.83 6.73 1.32
CA GLY A 40 -2.43 6.38 2.61
C GLY A 40 -3.78 7.03 2.87
N ASN A 41 -3.87 8.33 2.63
CA ASN A 41 -5.11 9.07 2.86
C ASN A 41 -6.21 8.64 1.87
N LEU A 42 -5.83 8.34 0.62
CA LEU A 42 -6.73 7.80 -0.39
C LEU A 42 -7.21 6.38 -0.03
N ALA A 43 -6.32 5.54 0.50
CA ALA A 43 -6.68 4.22 1.00
C ALA A 43 -7.60 4.32 2.24
N GLY A 44 -7.35 5.29 3.13
CA GLY A 44 -8.22 5.61 4.25
C GLY A 44 -9.62 6.04 3.80
N LEU A 45 -9.70 6.94 2.85
CA LEU A 45 -10.97 7.37 2.24
C LEU A 45 -11.75 6.17 1.68
N ALA A 46 -11.06 5.21 1.04
CA ALA A 46 -11.71 4.00 0.53
C ALA A 46 -12.34 3.15 1.65
N ALA A 47 -11.65 2.94 2.77
CA ALA A 47 -12.19 2.22 3.91
C ALA A 47 -13.41 2.96 4.54
N PHE A 48 -13.33 4.28 4.66
CA PHE A 48 -14.44 5.10 5.14
C PHE A 48 -15.64 5.10 4.20
N LEU A 49 -15.46 5.02 2.89
CA LEU A 49 -16.55 4.89 1.93
C LEU A 49 -17.28 3.56 2.11
N VAL A 50 -16.56 2.44 2.26
CA VAL A 50 -17.17 1.14 2.56
C VAL A 50 -17.95 1.21 3.88
N PHE A 51 -17.35 1.77 4.92
CA PHE A 51 -18.02 2.00 6.20
C PHE A 51 -19.29 2.84 6.03
N GLY A 52 -19.22 3.97 5.32
CA GLY A 52 -20.36 4.85 5.11
C GLY A 52 -21.53 4.21 4.36
N PHE A 53 -21.24 3.34 3.39
CA PHE A 53 -22.27 2.58 2.68
C PHE A 53 -22.86 1.43 3.50
N THR A 54 -22.09 0.82 4.39
CA THR A 54 -22.57 -0.29 5.23
C THR A 54 -23.23 0.21 6.52
N ALA A 55 -22.75 1.30 7.13
CA ALA A 55 -23.26 1.87 8.37
C ALA A 55 -24.49 2.78 8.19
N GLY A 56 -24.98 2.98 6.97
CA GLY A 56 -26.17 3.76 6.70
C GLY A 56 -25.95 5.28 6.57
N ILE A 57 -24.70 5.78 6.60
CA ILE A 57 -24.38 7.21 6.45
C ILE A 57 -24.59 7.67 5.00
N LEU A 58 -24.10 6.91 4.02
CA LEU A 58 -24.22 7.17 2.58
C LEU A 58 -25.25 6.27 1.90
N GLY A 59 -25.72 5.23 2.59
CA GLY A 59 -26.69 4.25 2.11
C GLY A 59 -26.63 3.01 2.98
N ASN A 60 -27.70 2.25 3.05
CA ASN A 60 -27.74 0.99 3.81
C ASN A 60 -27.56 -0.17 2.84
N MET A 61 -26.31 -0.46 2.48
CA MET A 61 -25.98 -1.47 1.48
C MET A 61 -25.34 -2.71 2.14
N ALA A 62 -25.58 -3.88 1.54
CA ALA A 62 -24.84 -5.09 1.89
C ALA A 62 -23.34 -4.89 1.59
N TRP A 63 -22.46 -5.61 2.28
CA TRP A 63 -21.01 -5.45 2.19
C TRP A 63 -20.47 -5.57 0.74
N GLY A 64 -20.92 -6.57 -0.03
CA GLY A 64 -20.47 -6.78 -1.41
C GLY A 64 -20.74 -5.59 -2.33
N PRO A 65 -21.99 -5.12 -2.48
CA PRO A 65 -22.32 -3.92 -3.26
C PRO A 65 -21.58 -2.66 -2.78
N ALA A 66 -21.40 -2.48 -1.45
CA ALA A 66 -20.65 -1.36 -0.89
C ALA A 66 -19.20 -1.34 -1.37
N VAL A 67 -18.52 -2.49 -1.37
CA VAL A 67 -17.15 -2.62 -1.87
C VAL A 67 -17.07 -2.36 -3.37
N VAL A 68 -18.00 -2.91 -4.17
CA VAL A 68 -18.03 -2.69 -5.63
C VAL A 68 -18.23 -1.22 -5.95
N LEU A 69 -19.16 -0.57 -5.28
CA LEU A 69 -19.40 0.87 -5.49
C LEU A 69 -18.18 1.71 -5.08
N THR A 70 -17.58 1.39 -3.94
CA THR A 70 -16.35 2.05 -3.49
C THR A 70 -15.20 1.84 -4.49
N LEU A 71 -15.07 0.65 -5.07
CA LEU A 71 -14.07 0.37 -6.10
C LEU A 71 -14.24 1.29 -7.31
N VAL A 72 -15.48 1.47 -7.79
CA VAL A 72 -15.78 2.39 -8.92
C VAL A 72 -15.44 3.83 -8.55
N ILE A 73 -15.83 4.28 -7.34
CA ILE A 73 -15.53 5.63 -6.85
C ILE A 73 -14.00 5.82 -6.74
N MET A 74 -13.28 4.83 -6.21
CA MET A 74 -11.82 4.91 -6.08
C MET A 74 -11.10 4.96 -7.42
N ILE A 75 -11.60 4.26 -8.45
CA ILE A 75 -11.06 4.42 -9.82
C ILE A 75 -11.21 5.88 -10.25
N ALA A 76 -12.38 6.48 -10.08
CA ALA A 76 -12.61 7.89 -10.44
C ALA A 76 -11.71 8.83 -9.62
N VAL A 77 -11.58 8.63 -8.32
CA VAL A 77 -10.71 9.41 -7.42
C VAL A 77 -9.24 9.31 -7.87
N MET A 78 -8.77 8.11 -8.21
CA MET A 78 -7.39 7.92 -8.69
C MET A 78 -7.15 8.57 -10.06
N VAL A 79 -8.12 8.50 -10.95
CA VAL A 79 -8.07 9.19 -12.25
C VAL A 79 -7.98 10.71 -12.04
N ILE A 80 -8.84 11.28 -11.20
CA ILE A 80 -8.85 12.71 -10.89
C ILE A 80 -7.53 13.13 -10.23
N SER A 81 -7.06 12.37 -9.23
CA SER A 81 -5.79 12.62 -8.54
C SER A 81 -4.60 12.61 -9.53
N TYR A 82 -4.58 11.64 -10.43
CA TYR A 82 -3.56 11.59 -11.48
C TYR A 82 -3.65 12.82 -12.40
N TRP A 83 -4.85 13.22 -12.87
CA TRP A 83 -4.99 14.36 -13.76
C TRP A 83 -4.55 15.68 -13.11
N LEU A 84 -4.78 15.85 -11.81
CA LEU A 84 -4.28 17.02 -11.06
C LEU A 84 -2.74 17.06 -11.03
N ILE A 85 -2.08 15.92 -10.94
CA ILE A 85 -0.63 15.82 -10.78
C ILE A 85 0.09 15.65 -12.14
N ALA A 86 -0.59 15.09 -13.15
CA ALA A 86 -0.01 14.80 -14.46
C ALA A 86 0.75 15.95 -15.14
N PRO A 87 0.31 17.23 -15.07
CA PRO A 87 1.07 18.35 -15.62
C PRO A 87 2.42 18.58 -14.95
N LEU A 88 2.55 18.17 -13.68
CA LEU A 88 3.74 18.35 -12.86
C LEU A 88 4.74 17.20 -13.06
N VAL A 89 4.26 15.98 -13.30
CA VAL A 89 5.10 14.77 -13.50
C VAL A 89 6.13 14.95 -14.60
N PHE A 90 5.82 15.74 -15.61
CA PHE A 90 6.74 16.00 -16.72
C PHE A 90 7.62 17.24 -16.52
N LYS A 91 7.46 17.96 -15.39
CA LYS A 91 8.24 19.16 -15.08
C LYS A 91 9.29 18.88 -14.00
N SER A 92 8.90 18.28 -12.89
CA SER A 92 9.79 18.00 -11.76
C SER A 92 9.22 16.88 -10.88
N ASP A 93 10.04 15.88 -10.60
CA ASP A 93 9.69 14.76 -9.71
C ASP A 93 9.39 15.27 -8.28
N LEU A 94 10.18 16.23 -7.80
CA LEU A 94 10.02 16.84 -6.48
C LEU A 94 8.69 17.58 -6.37
N THR A 95 8.38 18.45 -7.34
CA THR A 95 7.12 19.22 -7.36
C THR A 95 5.90 18.31 -7.40
N SER A 96 5.99 17.23 -8.20
CA SER A 96 4.93 16.23 -8.29
C SER A 96 4.73 15.49 -6.97
N THR A 97 5.82 15.12 -6.32
CA THR A 97 5.80 14.44 -5.02
C THR A 97 5.16 15.35 -3.95
N ILE A 98 5.53 16.63 -3.90
CA ILE A 98 4.90 17.60 -2.98
C ILE A 98 3.42 17.80 -3.29
N ALA A 99 3.05 17.84 -4.57
CA ALA A 99 1.63 17.95 -4.96
C ALA A 99 0.80 16.76 -4.48
N THR A 100 1.38 15.56 -4.38
CA THR A 100 0.67 14.40 -3.81
C THR A 100 0.31 14.61 -2.34
N LEU A 101 1.14 15.32 -1.55
CA LEU A 101 0.78 15.67 -0.17
C LEU A 101 -0.49 16.52 -0.11
N GLY A 102 -0.60 17.50 -1.03
CA GLY A 102 -1.82 18.32 -1.13
C GLY A 102 -3.07 17.48 -1.43
N VAL A 103 -2.97 16.56 -2.39
CA VAL A 103 -4.07 15.61 -2.69
C VAL A 103 -4.40 14.75 -1.47
N GLY A 104 -3.40 14.29 -0.74
CA GLY A 104 -3.58 13.52 0.50
C GLY A 104 -4.32 14.32 1.58
N LEU A 105 -3.94 15.59 1.79
CA LEU A 105 -4.62 16.47 2.75
C LEU A 105 -6.07 16.76 2.35
N ILE A 106 -6.35 16.93 1.06
CA ILE A 106 -7.73 17.08 0.56
C ILE A 106 -8.52 15.80 0.85
N ALA A 107 -7.98 14.62 0.56
CA ALA A 107 -8.65 13.35 0.83
C ALA A 107 -8.91 13.16 2.33
N GLN A 108 -7.96 13.50 3.20
CA GLN A 108 -8.12 13.46 4.65
C GLN A 108 -9.19 14.44 5.13
N GLY A 109 -9.16 15.68 4.64
CA GLY A 109 -10.15 16.70 4.98
C GLY A 109 -11.57 16.30 4.55
N LEU A 110 -11.73 15.76 3.34
CA LEU A 110 -13.01 15.22 2.87
C LEU A 110 -13.50 14.06 3.74
N THR A 111 -12.60 13.16 4.14
CA THR A 111 -12.94 12.06 5.05
C THR A 111 -13.47 12.60 6.39
N GLN A 112 -12.78 13.57 6.99
CA GLN A 112 -13.20 14.18 8.26
C GLN A 112 -14.52 14.95 8.13
N LEU A 113 -14.72 15.62 7.00
CA LEU A 113 -15.92 16.43 6.75
C LEU A 113 -17.17 15.55 6.57
N ILE A 114 -17.04 14.40 5.92
CA ILE A 114 -18.17 13.49 5.62
C ILE A 114 -18.46 12.56 6.82
N PHE A 115 -17.40 12.00 7.44
CA PHE A 115 -17.52 10.93 8.43
C PHE A 115 -17.21 11.40 9.87
N GLY A 116 -16.71 12.64 10.02
CA GLY A 116 -16.26 13.15 11.31
C GLY A 116 -14.89 12.62 11.73
N SER A 117 -14.52 12.92 12.99
CA SER A 117 -13.20 12.51 13.55
C SER A 117 -13.33 11.33 14.52
N ASN A 118 -14.49 10.71 14.62
CA ASN A 118 -14.71 9.59 15.54
C ASN A 118 -13.98 8.34 15.06
N ILE A 119 -13.54 7.55 16.04
CA ILE A 119 -12.98 6.22 15.78
C ILE A 119 -14.17 5.26 15.60
N VAL A 120 -14.19 4.56 14.47
CA VAL A 120 -15.24 3.60 14.15
C VAL A 120 -14.65 2.23 13.87
N SER A 121 -15.44 1.18 14.05
CA SER A 121 -15.08 -0.18 13.67
C SER A 121 -15.79 -0.57 12.38
N LEU A 122 -15.11 -1.31 11.54
CA LEU A 122 -15.68 -1.93 10.35
C LEU A 122 -15.46 -3.43 10.45
N ASP A 123 -16.56 -4.16 10.59
CA ASP A 123 -16.51 -5.61 10.66
C ASP A 123 -16.42 -6.19 9.25
N LEU A 124 -15.40 -7.00 9.01
CA LEU A 124 -15.27 -7.74 7.76
C LEU A 124 -16.11 -9.02 7.82
N PRO A 125 -16.72 -9.45 6.71
CA PRO A 125 -17.48 -10.70 6.64
C PRO A 125 -16.52 -11.91 6.58
N ILE A 126 -15.63 -12.03 7.56
CA ILE A 126 -14.66 -13.12 7.69
C ILE A 126 -15.15 -14.06 8.77
N PRO A 127 -15.16 -15.39 8.53
CA PRO A 127 -15.51 -16.36 9.55
C PRO A 127 -14.64 -16.23 10.81
N SER A 128 -15.25 -16.41 11.99
CA SER A 128 -14.57 -16.20 13.30
C SER A 128 -13.94 -17.47 13.86
N TRP A 129 -13.57 -18.47 13.02
CA TRP A 129 -12.92 -19.67 13.52
C TRP A 129 -11.45 -19.43 13.88
N ARG A 130 -10.99 -20.16 14.89
CA ARG A 130 -9.61 -20.14 15.37
C ARG A 130 -9.11 -21.57 15.45
N MET A 131 -7.92 -21.81 14.95
CA MET A 131 -7.24 -23.11 15.03
C MET A 131 -5.94 -22.93 15.82
N GLN A 132 -5.69 -23.86 16.71
CA GLN A 132 -4.45 -23.89 17.47
C GLN A 132 -3.60 -25.06 16.96
N LEU A 133 -2.48 -24.74 16.30
CA LEU A 133 -1.51 -25.71 15.81
C LEU A 133 -0.27 -25.64 16.73
N GLY A 134 -0.31 -26.38 17.83
CA GLY A 134 0.74 -26.33 18.84
C GLY A 134 0.81 -24.93 19.47
N VAL A 135 1.90 -24.21 19.22
CA VAL A 135 2.16 -22.86 19.72
C VAL A 135 1.48 -21.77 18.87
N LEU A 136 1.21 -22.05 17.60
CA LEU A 136 0.64 -21.09 16.67
C LEU A 136 -0.88 -21.02 16.83
N ARG A 137 -1.38 -19.80 17.04
CA ARG A 137 -2.81 -19.47 16.99
C ARG A 137 -3.11 -18.83 15.65
N ILE A 138 -3.74 -19.60 14.76
CA ILE A 138 -4.09 -19.18 13.41
C ILE A 138 -5.57 -18.83 13.38
N ASN A 139 -5.90 -17.65 12.92
CA ASN A 139 -7.26 -17.18 12.75
C ASN A 139 -7.66 -17.22 11.26
N ALA A 140 -8.96 -17.26 10.97
CA ALA A 140 -9.44 -17.10 9.59
C ALA A 140 -8.96 -15.80 8.95
N TYR A 141 -8.87 -14.73 9.74
CA TYR A 141 -8.34 -13.44 9.31
C TYR A 141 -6.90 -13.56 8.80
N ASP A 142 -6.01 -14.25 9.53
CA ASP A 142 -4.60 -14.42 9.15
C ASP A 142 -4.47 -15.11 7.77
N LEU A 143 -5.24 -16.17 7.56
CA LEU A 143 -5.26 -16.88 6.27
C LEU A 143 -5.84 -16.02 5.16
N THR A 144 -6.85 -15.21 5.45
CA THR A 144 -7.43 -14.27 4.49
C THR A 144 -6.40 -13.23 4.07
N VAL A 145 -5.66 -12.62 5.02
CA VAL A 145 -4.59 -11.67 4.72
C VAL A 145 -3.52 -12.30 3.85
N LEU A 146 -3.05 -13.49 4.20
CA LEU A 146 -2.06 -14.21 3.40
C LEU A 146 -2.59 -14.50 2.00
N ALA A 147 -3.77 -15.12 1.89
CA ALA A 147 -4.37 -15.49 0.61
C ALA A 147 -4.56 -14.27 -0.30
N VAL A 148 -5.12 -13.17 0.23
CA VAL A 148 -5.34 -11.94 -0.54
C VAL A 148 -4.02 -11.30 -0.95
N THR A 149 -3.05 -11.21 -0.03
CA THR A 149 -1.73 -10.63 -0.33
C THR A 149 -1.02 -11.40 -1.44
N PHE A 150 -0.95 -12.74 -1.33
CA PHE A 150 -0.30 -13.55 -2.35
C PHE A 150 -1.09 -13.56 -3.67
N ALA A 151 -2.41 -13.60 -3.64
CA ALA A 151 -3.25 -13.53 -4.83
C ALA A 151 -3.07 -12.19 -5.57
N MET A 152 -3.12 -11.05 -4.84
CA MET A 152 -2.94 -9.72 -5.43
C MET A 152 -1.52 -9.51 -5.96
N THR A 153 -0.51 -9.92 -5.18
CA THR A 153 0.90 -9.83 -5.61
C THR A 153 1.16 -10.72 -6.83
N GLY A 154 0.64 -11.95 -6.81
CA GLY A 154 0.75 -12.89 -7.92
C GLY A 154 0.03 -12.39 -9.18
N ALA A 155 -1.20 -11.88 -9.02
CA ALA A 155 -1.96 -11.30 -10.14
C ALA A 155 -1.23 -10.10 -10.74
N LEU A 156 -0.69 -9.20 -9.91
CA LEU A 156 0.09 -8.06 -10.37
C LEU A 156 1.39 -8.50 -11.07
N TYR A 157 2.09 -9.47 -10.51
CA TYR A 157 3.29 -10.03 -11.13
C TYR A 157 2.98 -10.64 -12.50
N LEU A 158 1.96 -11.49 -12.60
CA LEU A 158 1.52 -12.07 -13.87
C LEU A 158 1.10 -11.01 -14.87
N MET A 159 0.37 -9.98 -14.41
CA MET A 159 -0.04 -8.86 -15.25
C MET A 159 1.18 -8.12 -15.82
N ILE A 160 2.20 -7.83 -15.01
CA ILE A 160 3.41 -7.12 -15.45
C ILE A 160 4.29 -8.00 -16.36
N GLU A 161 4.41 -9.30 -16.07
CA GLU A 161 5.30 -10.18 -16.84
C GLU A 161 4.66 -10.74 -18.10
N ARG A 162 3.35 -10.99 -18.10
CA ARG A 162 2.68 -11.76 -19.15
C ARG A 162 1.74 -10.94 -20.05
N THR A 163 1.45 -9.66 -19.74
CA THR A 163 0.50 -8.88 -20.53
C THR A 163 1.17 -7.78 -21.37
N ARG A 164 0.46 -7.33 -22.41
CA ARG A 164 0.91 -6.20 -23.27
C ARG A 164 1.05 -4.90 -22.47
N ILE A 165 0.19 -4.69 -21.46
CA ILE A 165 0.26 -3.53 -20.57
C ILE A 165 1.52 -3.61 -19.71
N GLY A 166 1.88 -4.81 -19.26
CA GLY A 166 3.12 -5.04 -18.50
C GLY A 166 4.37 -4.79 -19.32
N ILE A 167 4.38 -5.13 -20.60
CA ILE A 167 5.50 -4.79 -21.51
C ILE A 167 5.65 -3.26 -21.61
N ALA A 168 4.55 -2.53 -21.83
CA ALA A 168 4.56 -1.07 -21.88
C ALA A 168 5.03 -0.45 -20.54
N PHE A 169 4.56 -1.00 -19.40
CA PHE A 169 4.98 -0.59 -18.06
C PHE A 169 6.50 -0.77 -17.88
N ARG A 170 7.04 -1.93 -18.20
CA ARG A 170 8.49 -2.22 -18.08
C ARG A 170 9.33 -1.34 -19.00
N ALA A 171 8.88 -1.10 -20.24
CA ALA A 171 9.57 -0.21 -21.18
C ALA A 171 9.61 1.23 -20.63
N VAL A 172 8.48 1.77 -20.18
CA VAL A 172 8.40 3.14 -19.60
C VAL A 172 9.24 3.24 -18.33
N SER A 173 9.22 2.21 -17.48
CA SER A 173 10.03 2.17 -16.24
C SER A 173 11.54 2.11 -16.51
N ALA A 174 11.97 1.50 -17.62
CA ALA A 174 13.38 1.38 -17.97
C ALA A 174 13.91 2.67 -18.62
N HIS A 175 13.23 3.19 -19.63
CA HIS A 175 13.64 4.38 -20.40
C HIS A 175 12.42 5.17 -20.90
N PRO A 176 11.90 6.14 -20.10
CA PRO A 176 10.69 6.90 -20.45
C PRO A 176 10.81 7.64 -21.80
N PHE A 177 12.00 8.23 -22.05
CA PHE A 177 12.24 8.97 -23.31
C PHE A 177 12.21 8.03 -24.52
N ALA A 178 12.95 6.93 -24.49
CA ALA A 178 12.97 5.96 -25.58
C ALA A 178 11.58 5.36 -25.83
N SER A 179 10.83 5.06 -24.78
CA SER A 179 9.46 4.57 -24.87
C SER A 179 8.53 5.55 -25.60
N ARG A 180 8.71 6.85 -25.37
CA ARG A 180 7.94 7.90 -26.08
C ARG A 180 8.28 7.93 -27.56
N VAL A 181 9.56 7.82 -27.90
CA VAL A 181 10.00 7.76 -29.32
C VAL A 181 9.43 6.53 -30.03
N CYS A 182 9.31 5.39 -29.31
CA CYS A 182 8.65 4.17 -29.82
C CYS A 182 7.12 4.26 -29.88
N GLY A 183 6.52 5.42 -29.60
CA GLY A 183 5.08 5.64 -29.70
C GLY A 183 4.26 5.22 -28.49
N LEU A 184 4.90 4.84 -27.38
CA LEU A 184 4.18 4.50 -26.15
C LEU A 184 3.63 5.77 -25.47
N ASN A 185 2.35 5.71 -25.08
CA ASN A 185 1.71 6.79 -24.35
C ASN A 185 2.01 6.69 -22.85
N LEU A 186 3.00 7.46 -22.37
CA LEU A 186 3.42 7.47 -20.98
C LEU A 186 2.27 7.79 -20.01
N ARG A 187 1.37 8.73 -20.39
CA ARG A 187 0.24 9.12 -19.55
C ARG A 187 -0.69 7.95 -19.27
N ARG A 188 -0.93 7.08 -20.24
CA ARG A 188 -1.77 5.87 -20.05
C ARG A 188 -1.11 4.88 -19.11
N VAL A 189 0.22 4.71 -19.19
CA VAL A 189 0.96 3.80 -18.30
C VAL A 189 0.96 4.35 -16.86
N HIS A 190 1.20 5.65 -16.68
CA HIS A 190 1.13 6.28 -15.37
C HIS A 190 -0.29 6.17 -14.77
N LEU A 191 -1.33 6.54 -15.55
CA LEU A 191 -2.73 6.44 -15.11
C LEU A 191 -3.08 5.01 -14.67
N PHE A 192 -2.68 4.02 -15.46
CA PHE A 192 -2.86 2.62 -15.12
C PHE A 192 -2.21 2.27 -13.78
N SER A 193 -0.96 2.70 -13.57
CA SER A 193 -0.23 2.47 -12.30
C SER A 193 -0.94 3.12 -11.11
N TRP A 194 -1.49 4.34 -11.28
CA TRP A 194 -2.24 5.05 -10.25
C TRP A 194 -3.53 4.32 -9.89
N VAL A 195 -4.30 3.88 -10.88
CA VAL A 195 -5.54 3.13 -10.65
C VAL A 195 -5.26 1.81 -9.93
N VAL A 196 -4.30 1.03 -10.43
CA VAL A 196 -3.96 -0.26 -9.80
C VAL A 196 -3.44 -0.06 -8.38
N ALA A 197 -2.58 0.94 -8.14
CA ALA A 197 -2.12 1.27 -6.80
C ALA A 197 -3.28 1.63 -5.87
N GLY A 198 -4.25 2.43 -6.34
CA GLY A 198 -5.44 2.77 -5.56
C GLY A 198 -6.30 1.56 -5.19
N LEU A 199 -6.43 0.60 -6.09
CA LEU A 199 -7.12 -0.65 -5.81
C LEU A 199 -6.39 -1.51 -4.78
N LEU A 200 -5.05 -1.58 -4.86
CA LEU A 200 -4.22 -2.22 -3.85
C LEU A 200 -4.36 -1.54 -2.48
N GLY A 201 -4.37 -0.20 -2.47
CA GLY A 201 -4.59 0.60 -1.28
C GLY A 201 -5.96 0.36 -0.64
N LEU A 202 -7.03 0.26 -1.45
CA LEU A 202 -8.36 -0.08 -0.97
C LEU A 202 -8.38 -1.44 -0.28
N VAL A 203 -7.83 -2.47 -0.92
CA VAL A 203 -7.81 -3.82 -0.34
C VAL A 203 -6.95 -3.84 0.93
N ALA A 204 -5.77 -3.20 0.91
CA ALA A 204 -4.90 -3.10 2.09
C ALA A 204 -5.59 -2.38 3.24
N SER A 205 -6.29 -1.26 2.97
CA SER A 205 -7.01 -0.50 4.00
C SER A 205 -8.17 -1.29 4.61
N LEU A 206 -8.92 -2.04 3.82
CA LEU A 206 -9.98 -2.90 4.35
C LEU A 206 -9.43 -4.00 5.26
N LEU A 207 -8.32 -4.62 4.88
CA LEU A 207 -7.71 -5.68 5.68
C LEU A 207 -7.04 -5.16 6.96
N ILE A 208 -6.51 -3.93 6.99
CA ILE A 208 -5.86 -3.39 8.20
C ILE A 208 -6.88 -2.93 9.27
N VAL A 209 -8.05 -2.46 8.86
CA VAL A 209 -9.04 -1.85 9.78
C VAL A 209 -9.41 -2.73 10.98
N PRO A 210 -9.61 -4.07 10.86
CA PRO A 210 -9.92 -4.91 12.02
C PRO A 210 -8.83 -4.91 13.10
N THR A 211 -7.58 -4.56 12.74
CA THR A 211 -6.45 -4.57 13.67
C THR A 211 -6.17 -3.19 14.28
N THR A 212 -6.62 -2.09 13.65
CA THR A 212 -6.24 -0.73 14.03
C THR A 212 -7.39 0.22 14.30
N PHE A 213 -8.62 -0.22 14.14
CA PHE A 213 -9.80 0.64 14.05
C PHE A 213 -9.70 1.67 12.91
N LEU A 214 -10.82 2.20 12.48
CA LEU A 214 -10.88 3.19 11.42
C LEU A 214 -10.92 4.60 12.02
N SER A 215 -9.82 5.33 11.88
CA SER A 215 -9.76 6.76 12.18
C SER A 215 -9.12 7.49 11.00
N SER A 216 -9.34 8.79 10.91
CA SER A 216 -8.78 9.62 9.83
C SER A 216 -7.24 9.62 9.78
N THR A 217 -6.58 9.16 10.84
CA THR A 217 -5.11 9.11 10.95
C THR A 217 -4.55 7.69 10.97
N SER A 218 -5.34 6.66 11.32
CA SER A 218 -4.85 5.27 11.46
C SER A 218 -4.26 4.73 10.16
N VAL A 219 -4.96 4.95 9.05
CA VAL A 219 -4.50 4.44 7.74
C VAL A 219 -3.30 5.22 7.23
N ALA A 220 -3.17 6.51 7.59
CA ALA A 220 -1.97 7.29 7.29
C ALA A 220 -0.74 6.74 8.03
N SER A 221 -0.89 6.35 9.30
CA SER A 221 0.18 5.71 10.09
C SER A 221 0.60 4.37 9.49
N PHE A 222 -0.36 3.53 9.08
CA PHE A 222 -0.10 2.29 8.36
C PHE A 222 0.72 2.52 7.08
N MET A 223 0.42 3.59 6.34
CA MET A 223 1.15 3.92 5.12
C MET A 223 2.59 4.35 5.35
N LEU A 224 2.92 4.88 6.53
CA LEU A 224 4.30 5.15 6.90
C LEU A 224 5.11 3.84 7.00
N GLN A 225 4.51 2.78 7.55
CA GLN A 225 5.11 1.45 7.63
C GLN A 225 5.23 0.81 6.22
N ALA A 226 4.20 0.97 5.38
CA ALA A 226 4.25 0.53 3.99
C ALA A 226 5.32 1.28 3.17
N PHE A 227 5.49 2.59 3.41
CA PHE A 227 6.57 3.37 2.82
C PHE A 227 7.94 2.85 3.28
N GLY A 228 8.11 2.61 4.58
CA GLY A 228 9.32 1.98 5.12
C GLY A 228 9.62 0.64 4.45
N ALA A 229 8.60 -0.19 4.25
CA ALA A 229 8.70 -1.46 3.55
C ALA A 229 9.16 -1.29 2.08
N ALA A 230 8.64 -0.28 1.37
CA ALA A 230 9.04 0.06 0.02
C ALA A 230 10.50 0.53 -0.06
N VAL A 231 10.94 1.34 0.92
CA VAL A 231 12.34 1.82 1.03
C VAL A 231 13.28 0.66 1.29
N VAL A 232 13.00 -0.15 2.31
CA VAL A 232 13.82 -1.30 2.71
C VAL A 232 13.89 -2.34 1.60
N GLY A 233 12.75 -2.63 0.97
CA GLY A 233 12.68 -3.56 -0.16
C GLY A 233 13.36 -3.04 -1.43
N GLY A 234 13.37 -1.72 -1.59
CA GLY A 234 13.87 -1.00 -2.77
C GLY A 234 12.75 -0.56 -3.71
N PHE A 235 12.65 0.75 -3.96
CA PHE A 235 11.59 1.37 -4.79
C PHE A 235 11.49 0.86 -6.24
N ASN A 236 12.52 0.19 -6.73
CA ASN A 236 12.56 -0.35 -8.10
C ASN A 236 12.20 -1.84 -8.19
N SER A 237 11.86 -2.49 -7.05
CA SER A 237 11.63 -3.92 -6.99
C SER A 237 10.29 -4.25 -6.35
N LEU A 238 9.33 -4.75 -7.15
CA LEU A 238 8.04 -5.23 -6.62
C LEU A 238 8.20 -6.44 -5.67
N PRO A 239 9.01 -7.47 -6.00
CA PRO A 239 9.33 -8.51 -5.03
C PRO A 239 10.04 -7.97 -3.78
N GLY A 240 10.88 -6.93 -3.96
CA GLY A 240 11.52 -6.23 -2.85
C GLY A 240 10.51 -5.62 -1.88
N ALA A 241 9.45 -5.00 -2.37
CA ALA A 241 8.39 -4.45 -1.53
C ALA A 241 7.70 -5.51 -0.65
N VAL A 242 7.52 -6.74 -1.16
CA VAL A 242 6.97 -7.86 -0.38
C VAL A 242 7.92 -8.28 0.73
N VAL A 243 9.18 -8.52 0.39
CA VAL A 243 10.21 -8.92 1.37
C VAL A 243 10.44 -7.83 2.39
N GLY A 244 10.50 -6.56 1.96
CA GLY A 244 10.61 -5.39 2.83
C GLY A 244 9.41 -5.26 3.77
N GLY A 245 8.20 -5.53 3.28
CA GLY A 245 6.98 -5.54 4.08
C GLY A 245 7.03 -6.58 5.20
N ILE A 246 7.33 -7.82 4.87
CA ILE A 246 7.45 -8.92 5.85
C ILE A 246 8.56 -8.60 6.86
N PHE A 247 9.71 -8.13 6.39
CA PHE A 247 10.84 -7.78 7.24
C PHE A 247 10.47 -6.66 8.25
N ILE A 248 9.88 -5.57 7.77
CA ILE A 248 9.40 -4.48 8.64
C ILE A 248 8.33 -5.00 9.60
N GLY A 249 7.36 -5.78 9.15
CA GLY A 249 6.30 -6.31 10.00
C GLY A 249 6.83 -7.17 11.16
N VAL A 250 7.77 -8.06 10.87
CA VAL A 250 8.40 -8.92 11.90
C VAL A 250 9.23 -8.08 12.88
N ILE A 251 10.10 -7.18 12.39
CA ILE A 251 10.94 -6.34 13.26
C ILE A 251 10.08 -5.45 14.14
N MET A 252 9.07 -4.78 13.56
CA MET A 252 8.20 -3.87 14.31
C MET A 252 7.42 -4.60 15.40
N ASN A 253 6.94 -5.82 15.11
CA ASN A 253 6.22 -6.64 16.09
C ASN A 253 7.13 -7.07 17.25
N LEU A 254 8.34 -7.55 16.93
CA LEU A 254 9.32 -7.94 17.94
C LEU A 254 9.75 -6.77 18.82
N LEU A 255 10.10 -5.62 18.22
CA LEU A 255 10.54 -4.44 18.98
C LEU A 255 9.40 -3.85 19.82
N SER A 256 8.16 -3.83 19.31
CA SER A 256 7.02 -3.36 20.07
C SER A 256 6.71 -4.24 21.30
N PHE A 257 6.98 -5.54 21.22
CA PHE A 257 6.75 -6.47 22.33
C PHE A 257 7.90 -6.45 23.35
N TYR A 258 9.16 -6.53 22.90
CA TYR A 258 10.32 -6.67 23.79
C TYR A 258 10.82 -5.34 24.36
N VAL A 259 10.55 -4.22 23.70
CA VAL A 259 11.04 -2.90 24.15
C VAL A 259 9.87 -2.03 24.60
N ALA A 260 9.10 -1.44 23.70
CA ALA A 260 7.90 -0.67 24.01
C ALA A 260 7.11 -0.34 22.73
N ALA A 261 5.79 -0.46 22.76
CA ALA A 261 4.94 -0.19 21.59
C ALA A 261 4.87 1.32 21.24
N GLU A 262 5.06 2.20 22.23
CA GLU A 262 4.98 3.66 22.06
C GLU A 262 6.03 4.21 21.10
N PHE A 263 7.20 3.56 20.99
CA PHE A 263 8.30 3.98 20.11
C PHE A 263 8.26 3.35 18.71
N SER A 264 7.13 2.81 18.29
CA SER A 264 6.98 2.10 17.01
C SER A 264 7.49 2.91 15.82
N ASN A 265 7.12 4.19 15.69
CA ASN A 265 7.61 5.05 14.62
C ASN A 265 9.12 5.32 14.68
N THR A 266 9.70 5.36 15.88
CA THR A 266 11.16 5.52 16.08
C THR A 266 11.90 4.27 15.60
N TYR A 267 11.39 3.09 15.94
CA TYR A 267 11.99 1.83 15.46
C TYR A 267 11.91 1.70 13.95
N LEU A 268 10.79 2.13 13.35
CA LEU A 268 10.64 2.16 11.91
C LEU A 268 11.74 3.02 11.28
N LEU A 269 11.90 4.26 11.76
CA LEU A 269 12.90 5.19 11.25
C LEU A 269 14.32 4.63 11.42
N LEU A 270 14.66 4.10 12.60
CA LEU A 270 15.95 3.49 12.87
C LEU A 270 16.21 2.28 11.96
N THR A 271 15.21 1.43 11.76
CA THR A 271 15.31 0.27 10.86
C THR A 271 15.58 0.71 9.43
N ILE A 272 14.86 1.75 8.95
CA ILE A 272 15.08 2.32 7.61
C ILE A 272 16.52 2.86 7.50
N LEU A 273 16.97 3.65 8.47
CA LEU A 273 18.33 4.24 8.46
C LEU A 273 19.41 3.16 8.48
N LEU A 274 19.27 2.13 9.32
CA LEU A 274 20.20 1.02 9.38
C LEU A 274 20.27 0.26 8.06
N VAL A 275 19.09 -0.07 7.49
CA VAL A 275 19.05 -0.80 6.21
C VAL A 275 19.64 0.03 5.07
N LEU A 276 19.33 1.33 4.99
CA LEU A 276 19.87 2.19 3.93
C LEU A 276 21.38 2.43 4.10
N ASN A 277 21.91 2.39 5.31
CA ASN A 277 23.36 2.47 5.54
C ASN A 277 24.10 1.26 4.94
N VAL A 278 23.52 0.07 5.08
CA VAL A 278 24.12 -1.18 4.57
C VAL A 278 23.75 -1.43 3.10
N PHE A 279 22.49 -1.15 2.74
CA PHE A 279 21.92 -1.36 1.41
C PHE A 279 21.30 -0.06 0.88
N PRO A 280 22.07 0.90 0.35
CA PRO A 280 21.60 2.22 -0.03
C PRO A 280 20.55 2.23 -1.16
N LYS A 281 20.37 1.12 -1.87
CA LYS A 281 19.34 0.96 -2.92
C LYS A 281 18.18 0.06 -2.48
N GLY A 282 18.19 -0.43 -1.23
CA GLY A 282 17.28 -1.44 -0.71
C GLY A 282 17.80 -2.86 -0.89
N VAL A 283 17.22 -3.80 -0.11
CA VAL A 283 17.72 -5.20 0.01
C VAL A 283 17.63 -5.97 -1.32
N LEU A 284 16.56 -5.78 -2.08
CA LEU A 284 16.32 -6.46 -3.37
C LEU A 284 16.24 -5.47 -4.55
N ALA A 285 16.96 -4.37 -4.47
CA ALA A 285 17.02 -3.43 -5.58
C ALA A 285 17.58 -4.13 -6.84
N VAL A 286 16.83 -4.08 -7.93
CA VAL A 286 17.32 -4.53 -9.23
C VAL A 286 18.49 -3.62 -9.60
N ARG A 287 19.69 -4.20 -9.76
CA ARG A 287 20.85 -3.51 -10.31
C ARG A 287 20.52 -3.10 -11.74
N GLY A 288 19.95 -1.92 -11.92
CA GLY A 288 19.90 -1.28 -13.24
C GLY A 288 21.34 -1.13 -13.70
N GLY A 289 21.71 -1.83 -14.74
CA GLY A 289 23.01 -1.67 -15.34
C GLY A 289 23.15 -0.22 -15.78
N SER A 290 24.01 0.53 -15.09
CA SER A 290 24.58 1.74 -15.63
C SER A 290 25.42 1.32 -16.84
N ARG A 291 24.81 1.29 -18.00
CA ARG A 291 25.60 1.37 -19.23
C ARG A 291 25.81 2.85 -19.51
N VAL A 292 27.06 3.21 -19.42
CA VAL A 292 27.66 4.45 -19.90
C VAL A 292 27.18 4.76 -21.32
#